data_5df5322bddd404aa583d262221858e3c
#
_entry.id   5df5322bddd404aa583d262221858e3c
#
_cell.length_a   1.000
_cell.length_b   1.000
_cell.length_c   1.000
_cell.angle_alpha   90.00
_cell.angle_beta   90.00
_cell.angle_gamma   90.00
#
_symmetry.space_group_name_H-M   'P 1'
#
loop_
_entity.id
_entity.type
_entity.pdbx_description
1 polymer ?
#
loop_
_entity_poly.entity_id
_entity_poly.type
_entity_poly.pdbx_seq_one_letter_code
_entity_poly.pdbx_strand_id
1 'polypeptide(L)'
;MLTVLMVIAILMGLSGGALYVLRSNGLSTSTRNFADFVNFCRSEAIARHTAVRVGIIVPEADEPYRDYSSWGWNRKRRQFEQMSEWASLSSDLHFPDEFPDYVRRAPYASKDASSVRGEFVLELFENTFTTKGMDGKPAEVKFFQFNPSGRVEAPGAEMRNLILVIEPGQANKSNEVFNWSQINLDTLTGRYRIYRP
;
A
#
# COMPACT_ATOMS: atom_id res chain seq x y z
N MET A 1 40.70 -11.69 28.66
CA MET A 1 39.27 -11.49 28.81
C MET A 1 38.80 -10.11 28.33
N LEU A 2 39.52 -9.05 28.65
CA LEU A 2 39.09 -7.66 28.30
C LEU A 2 38.95 -7.43 26.79
N THR A 3 39.87 -8.00 25.99
CA THR A 3 39.84 -7.89 24.53
C THR A 3 38.64 -8.58 23.88
N VAL A 4 38.19 -9.70 24.43
CA VAL A 4 36.98 -10.42 23.93
C VAL A 4 35.73 -9.61 24.18
N LEU A 5 35.58 -9.00 25.37
CA LEU A 5 34.48 -8.13 25.70
C LEU A 5 34.41 -6.88 24.81
N MET A 6 35.57 -6.31 24.47
CA MET A 6 35.64 -5.16 23.57
C MET A 6 35.19 -5.50 22.15
N VAL A 7 35.57 -6.66 21.63
CA VAL A 7 35.14 -7.14 20.31
C VAL A 7 33.66 -7.40 20.26
N ILE A 8 33.07 -8.01 21.31
CA ILE A 8 31.64 -8.25 21.42
C ILE A 8 30.87 -6.92 21.45
N ALA A 9 31.34 -5.93 22.23
CA ALA A 9 30.72 -4.61 22.29
C ALA A 9 30.73 -3.88 20.95
N ILE A 10 31.81 -3.96 20.17
CA ILE A 10 31.91 -3.38 18.82
C ILE A 10 30.95 -4.09 17.86
N LEU A 11 30.89 -5.43 17.91
CA LEU A 11 29.98 -6.20 17.03
C LEU A 11 28.50 -5.92 17.36
N MET A 12 28.14 -5.77 18.62
CA MET A 12 26.79 -5.37 19.02
C MET A 12 26.44 -3.93 18.59
N GLY A 13 27.39 -3.01 18.64
CA GLY A 13 27.19 -1.64 18.19
C GLY A 13 26.99 -1.52 16.67
N LEU A 14 27.70 -2.33 15.88
CA LEU A 14 27.57 -2.35 14.42
C LEU A 14 26.27 -3.04 13.95
N SER A 15 25.78 -4.04 14.68
CA SER A 15 24.56 -4.78 14.30
C SER A 15 23.30 -3.92 14.37
N GLY A 16 23.20 -2.99 15.32
CA GLY A 16 22.05 -2.09 15.43
C GLY A 16 21.87 -1.16 14.22
N GLY A 17 22.96 -0.61 13.71
CA GLY A 17 22.96 0.25 12.52
C GLY A 17 22.61 -0.52 11.23
N ALA A 18 23.12 -1.74 11.07
CA ALA A 18 22.86 -2.57 9.90
C ALA A 18 21.36 -2.99 9.81
N LEU A 19 20.73 -3.31 10.93
CA LEU A 19 19.31 -3.66 10.98
C LEU A 19 18.40 -2.47 10.60
N TYR A 20 18.76 -1.26 11.00
CA TYR A 20 18.02 -0.05 10.62
C TYR A 20 18.07 0.21 9.11
N VAL A 21 19.25 0.07 8.50
CA VAL A 21 19.45 0.23 7.05
C VAL A 21 18.69 -0.84 6.26
N LEU A 22 18.66 -2.08 6.73
CA LEU A 22 17.93 -3.17 6.09
C LEU A 22 16.41 -2.92 6.13
N ARG A 23 15.86 -2.44 7.24
CA ARG A 23 14.43 -2.09 7.36
C ARG A 23 14.04 -0.92 6.45
N SER A 24 14.89 0.11 6.36
CA SER A 24 14.68 1.25 5.46
C SER A 24 14.65 0.82 3.98
N ASN A 25 15.54 -0.09 3.59
CA ASN A 25 15.56 -0.65 2.25
C ASN A 25 14.32 -1.50 1.94
N GLY A 26 13.81 -2.25 2.92
CA GLY A 26 12.60 -3.05 2.80
C GLY A 26 11.36 -2.19 2.48
N LEU A 27 11.15 -1.10 3.22
CA LEU A 27 10.06 -0.15 2.96
C LEU A 27 10.19 0.48 1.56
N SER A 28 11.41 0.92 1.18
CA SER A 28 11.68 1.50 -0.12
C SER A 28 11.32 0.56 -1.27
N THR A 29 11.76 -0.66 -1.16
CA THR A 29 11.53 -1.70 -2.18
C THR A 29 10.07 -2.09 -2.25
N SER A 30 9.41 -2.36 -1.13
CA SER A 30 8.00 -2.73 -1.08
C SER A 30 7.10 -1.61 -1.61
N THR A 31 7.40 -0.35 -1.28
CA THR A 31 6.65 0.80 -1.79
C THR A 31 6.77 0.92 -3.31
N ARG A 32 7.97 0.75 -3.85
CA ARG A 32 8.19 0.79 -5.30
C ARG A 32 7.49 -0.37 -6.00
N ASN A 33 7.64 -1.58 -5.50
CA ASN A 33 7.01 -2.77 -6.06
C ASN A 33 5.48 -2.60 -6.12
N PHE A 34 4.87 -2.11 -5.03
CA PHE A 34 3.43 -1.86 -5.01
C PHE A 34 3.04 -0.71 -5.97
N ALA A 35 3.80 0.39 -6.03
CA ALA A 35 3.54 1.48 -6.95
C ALA A 35 3.69 1.06 -8.42
N ASP A 36 4.69 0.25 -8.74
CA ASP A 36 4.89 -0.34 -10.07
C ASP A 36 3.75 -1.30 -10.43
N PHE A 37 3.27 -2.09 -9.46
CA PHE A 37 2.08 -2.92 -9.63
C PHE A 37 0.83 -2.10 -9.93
N VAL A 38 0.59 -1.00 -9.21
CA VAL A 38 -0.52 -0.07 -9.48
C VAL A 38 -0.42 0.51 -10.90
N ASN A 39 0.79 0.92 -11.31
CA ASN A 39 1.02 1.42 -12.66
C ASN A 39 0.83 0.36 -13.75
N PHE A 40 1.23 -0.88 -13.48
CA PHE A 40 0.95 -2.03 -14.33
C PHE A 40 -0.56 -2.19 -14.53
N CYS A 41 -1.35 -2.21 -13.46
CA CYS A 41 -2.81 -2.33 -13.52
C CYS A 41 -3.45 -1.20 -14.34
N ARG A 42 -2.96 0.04 -14.18
CA ARG A 42 -3.38 1.18 -15.00
C ARG A 42 -3.08 0.95 -16.49
N SER A 43 -1.86 0.51 -16.80
CA SER A 43 -1.43 0.26 -18.18
C SER A 43 -2.25 -0.86 -18.83
N GLU A 44 -2.57 -1.91 -18.09
CA GLU A 44 -3.42 -3.00 -18.52
C GLU A 44 -4.86 -2.53 -18.81
N ALA A 45 -5.41 -1.65 -17.96
CA ALA A 45 -6.75 -1.08 -18.20
C ALA A 45 -6.82 -0.32 -19.53
N ILE A 46 -5.80 0.48 -19.81
CA ILE A 46 -5.68 1.24 -21.06
C ILE A 46 -5.47 0.30 -22.26
N ALA A 47 -4.50 -0.60 -22.17
CA ALA A 47 -4.11 -1.49 -23.26
C ALA A 47 -5.23 -2.45 -23.68
N ARG A 48 -5.98 -2.99 -22.70
CA ARG A 48 -7.11 -3.90 -22.97
C ARG A 48 -8.44 -3.18 -23.19
N HIS A 49 -8.48 -1.86 -23.06
CA HIS A 49 -9.70 -1.06 -23.09
C HIS A 49 -10.79 -1.64 -22.15
N THR A 50 -10.42 -2.01 -20.92
CA THR A 50 -11.31 -2.65 -19.96
C THR A 50 -11.02 -2.16 -18.54
N ALA A 51 -11.98 -2.34 -17.62
CA ALA A 51 -11.76 -2.01 -16.23
C ALA A 51 -10.80 -3.01 -15.57
N VAL A 52 -9.87 -2.50 -14.73
CA VAL A 52 -8.95 -3.29 -13.92
C VAL A 52 -9.05 -2.85 -12.47
N ARG A 53 -9.32 -3.79 -11.57
CA ARG A 53 -9.36 -3.59 -10.13
C ARG A 53 -8.00 -3.90 -9.51
N VAL A 54 -7.60 -3.07 -8.56
CA VAL A 54 -6.50 -3.33 -7.64
C VAL A 54 -7.14 -3.61 -6.29
N GLY A 55 -6.92 -4.78 -5.76
CA GLY A 55 -7.55 -5.22 -4.52
C GLY A 55 -6.54 -5.58 -3.44
N ILE A 56 -6.91 -5.28 -2.20
CA ILE A 56 -6.16 -5.60 -0.98
C ILE A 56 -7.06 -6.53 -0.15
N ILE A 57 -6.53 -7.68 0.27
CA ILE A 57 -7.27 -8.62 1.13
C ILE A 57 -7.62 -7.96 2.45
N VAL A 58 -8.88 -8.13 2.87
CA VAL A 58 -9.29 -7.87 4.25
C VAL A 58 -8.79 -9.05 5.08
N PRO A 59 -7.83 -8.82 6.00
CA PRO A 59 -7.28 -9.90 6.80
C PRO A 59 -8.30 -10.45 7.79
N GLU A 60 -8.03 -11.63 8.32
CA GLU A 60 -8.73 -12.13 9.51
C GLU A 60 -8.43 -11.21 10.72
N ALA A 61 -9.26 -11.32 11.75
CA ALA A 61 -9.13 -10.46 12.94
C ALA A 61 -7.68 -10.48 13.49
N ASP A 62 -7.17 -9.29 13.81
CA ASP A 62 -5.82 -9.04 14.34
C ASP A 62 -4.64 -9.22 13.34
N GLU A 63 -4.89 -9.58 12.08
CA GLU A 63 -3.85 -9.62 11.07
C GLU A 63 -3.77 -8.28 10.31
N PRO A 64 -2.57 -7.83 9.91
CA PRO A 64 -2.41 -6.60 9.16
C PRO A 64 -2.69 -6.78 7.67
N TYR A 65 -3.21 -5.73 7.01
CA TYR A 65 -3.39 -5.68 5.56
C TYR A 65 -2.05 -5.74 4.83
N ARG A 66 -1.80 -6.78 4.05
CA ARG A 66 -0.51 -6.96 3.34
C ARG A 66 -0.66 -7.44 1.91
N ASP A 67 -1.68 -8.25 1.64
CA ASP A 67 -1.79 -9.00 0.41
C ASP A 67 -2.64 -8.27 -0.61
N TYR A 68 -2.17 -8.26 -1.85
CA TYR A 68 -2.83 -7.55 -2.93
C TYR A 68 -2.75 -8.33 -4.24
N SER A 69 -3.71 -8.09 -5.12
CA SER A 69 -3.78 -8.67 -6.46
C SER A 69 -4.58 -7.78 -7.41
N SER A 70 -4.75 -8.19 -8.66
CA SER A 70 -5.52 -7.46 -9.66
C SER A 70 -6.53 -8.34 -10.38
N TRP A 71 -7.63 -7.72 -10.82
CA TRP A 71 -8.71 -8.35 -11.56
C TRP A 71 -9.08 -7.51 -12.77
N GLY A 72 -9.12 -8.13 -13.95
CA GLY A 72 -9.59 -7.52 -15.18
C GLY A 72 -11.00 -7.92 -15.52
N TRP A 73 -11.77 -7.00 -16.10
CA TRP A 73 -13.10 -7.31 -16.59
C TRP A 73 -13.05 -8.18 -17.85
N ASN A 74 -13.56 -9.41 -17.76
CA ASN A 74 -13.72 -10.30 -18.90
C ASN A 74 -15.07 -10.04 -19.59
N ARG A 75 -15.04 -9.42 -20.79
CA ARG A 75 -16.25 -9.07 -21.55
C ARG A 75 -17.08 -10.29 -21.97
N LYS A 76 -16.43 -11.44 -22.24
CA LYS A 76 -17.12 -12.66 -22.67
C LYS A 76 -17.88 -13.29 -21.53
N ARG A 77 -17.25 -13.37 -20.34
CA ARG A 77 -17.84 -13.96 -19.13
C ARG A 77 -18.65 -12.98 -18.30
N ARG A 78 -18.56 -11.68 -18.60
CA ARG A 78 -19.19 -10.58 -17.84
C ARG A 78 -18.87 -10.61 -16.34
N GLN A 79 -17.61 -10.88 -16.01
CA GLN A 79 -17.14 -10.94 -14.63
C GLN A 79 -15.70 -10.45 -14.54
N PHE A 80 -15.26 -10.08 -13.33
CA PHE A 80 -13.86 -9.82 -13.05
C PHE A 80 -13.12 -11.14 -12.85
N GLU A 81 -11.98 -11.28 -13.50
CA GLU A 81 -11.10 -12.44 -13.38
C GLU A 81 -9.74 -11.98 -12.88
N GLN A 82 -9.15 -12.75 -11.97
CA GLN A 82 -7.83 -12.46 -11.44
C GLN A 82 -6.80 -12.45 -12.57
N MET A 83 -5.98 -11.38 -12.62
CA MET A 83 -4.99 -11.16 -13.67
C MET A 83 -3.57 -11.40 -13.20
N SER A 84 -3.30 -11.17 -11.92
CA SER A 84 -2.00 -11.40 -11.30
C SER A 84 -2.11 -12.42 -10.19
N GLU A 85 -1.02 -13.11 -9.90
CA GLU A 85 -0.91 -13.84 -8.65
C GLU A 85 -0.99 -12.89 -7.45
N TRP A 86 -1.25 -13.43 -6.28
CA TRP A 86 -1.18 -12.69 -5.05
C TRP A 86 0.25 -12.24 -4.77
N ALA A 87 0.41 -10.99 -4.40
CA ALA A 87 1.66 -10.42 -3.92
C ALA A 87 1.46 -9.86 -2.53
N SER A 88 2.52 -9.82 -1.74
CA SER A 88 2.50 -9.36 -0.36
C SER A 88 3.55 -8.27 -0.14
N LEU A 89 3.27 -7.34 0.75
CA LEU A 89 4.30 -6.49 1.33
C LEU A 89 5.28 -7.36 2.13
N SER A 90 6.48 -6.86 2.39
CA SER A 90 7.42 -7.52 3.30
C SER A 90 6.75 -7.79 4.66
N SER A 91 7.15 -8.87 5.33
CA SER A 91 6.49 -9.37 6.55
C SER A 91 6.43 -8.38 7.71
N ASP A 92 7.30 -7.40 7.72
CA ASP A 92 7.39 -6.31 8.70
C ASP A 92 6.59 -5.05 8.30
N LEU A 93 5.97 -5.03 7.11
CA LEU A 93 5.23 -3.91 6.55
C LEU A 93 3.75 -4.23 6.38
N HIS A 94 2.92 -3.20 6.47
CA HIS A 94 1.49 -3.32 6.22
C HIS A 94 0.87 -2.01 5.72
N PHE A 95 -0.35 -2.10 5.23
CA PHE A 95 -1.22 -0.94 5.02
C PHE A 95 -2.00 -0.72 6.32
N PRO A 96 -1.97 0.48 6.93
CA PRO A 96 -2.81 0.77 8.09
C PRO A 96 -4.30 0.71 7.71
N ASP A 97 -5.14 0.26 8.60
CA ASP A 97 -6.60 0.18 8.45
C ASP A 97 -7.27 1.56 8.55
N GLU A 98 -6.70 2.46 9.36
CA GLU A 98 -7.14 3.83 9.54
C GLU A 98 -6.08 4.82 9.03
N PHE A 99 -6.50 6.04 8.67
CA PHE A 99 -5.57 7.08 8.21
C PHE A 99 -4.71 7.59 9.37
N PRO A 100 -3.40 7.36 9.35
CA PRO A 100 -2.57 7.65 10.49
C PRO A 100 -2.44 9.15 10.77
N ASP A 101 -2.57 9.56 12.03
CA ASP A 101 -2.46 10.96 12.46
C ASP A 101 -1.10 11.60 12.16
N TYR A 102 -0.03 10.81 12.18
CA TYR A 102 1.31 11.31 11.85
C TYR A 102 1.45 11.71 10.38
N VAL A 103 0.69 11.08 9.46
CA VAL A 103 0.65 11.47 8.04
C VAL A 103 -0.05 12.83 7.91
N ARG A 104 -1.12 13.07 8.68
CA ARG A 104 -1.82 14.37 8.71
C ARG A 104 -0.94 15.51 9.21
N ARG A 105 0.03 15.21 10.08
CA ARG A 105 0.95 16.19 10.69
C ARG A 105 2.25 16.37 9.92
N ALA A 106 2.48 15.58 8.88
CA ALA A 106 3.72 15.66 8.11
C ALA A 106 3.92 17.05 7.49
N PRO A 107 5.13 17.64 7.53
CA PRO A 107 5.40 19.02 7.09
C PRO A 107 5.18 19.25 5.59
N TYR A 108 5.07 18.21 4.79
CA TYR A 108 4.67 18.27 3.38
C TYR A 108 3.18 18.00 3.15
N ALA A 109 2.42 17.62 4.17
CA ALA A 109 1.01 17.89 4.17
C ALA A 109 0.93 19.43 4.09
N SER A 110 0.71 19.96 2.88
CA SER A 110 0.71 21.37 2.55
C SER A 110 0.15 22.20 3.71
N LYS A 111 0.76 23.37 4.01
CA LYS A 111 0.26 24.33 5.02
C LYS A 111 -1.22 24.68 4.84
N ASP A 112 -1.74 24.46 3.64
CA ASP A 112 -3.15 24.38 3.34
C ASP A 112 -3.59 22.90 3.41
N ALA A 113 -3.91 22.42 4.61
CA ALA A 113 -4.55 21.11 4.83
C ALA A 113 -5.84 20.93 3.99
N SER A 114 -6.35 22.01 3.41
CA SER A 114 -7.42 22.03 2.42
C SER A 114 -7.00 21.59 1.01
N SER A 115 -5.70 21.58 0.67
CA SER A 115 -5.23 21.30 -0.69
C SER A 115 -4.74 19.86 -0.88
N VAL A 116 -4.45 19.11 0.19
CA VAL A 116 -4.23 17.66 0.15
C VAL A 116 -5.50 16.96 0.65
N ARG A 117 -6.62 17.25 0.00
CA ARG A 117 -7.81 16.42 0.13
C ARG A 117 -7.55 15.13 -0.63
N GLY A 118 -6.90 14.18 0.02
CA GLY A 118 -6.81 12.80 -0.39
C GLY A 118 -7.67 11.97 0.54
N GLU A 119 -8.37 11.03 -0.01
CA GLU A 119 -9.11 10.05 0.77
C GLU A 119 -8.22 8.84 0.99
N PHE A 120 -8.22 8.35 2.22
CA PHE A 120 -7.47 7.16 2.56
C PHE A 120 -8.18 5.93 1.98
N VAL A 121 -7.47 5.18 1.14
CA VAL A 121 -8.05 4.14 0.31
C VAL A 121 -8.77 3.07 1.11
N LEU A 122 -8.23 2.65 2.28
CA LEU A 122 -8.83 1.56 3.05
C LEU A 122 -10.05 1.98 3.87
N GLU A 123 -10.18 3.24 4.28
CA GLU A 123 -11.39 3.75 4.95
C GLU A 123 -12.56 3.88 3.98
N LEU A 124 -12.28 4.25 2.72
CA LEU A 124 -13.31 4.53 1.73
C LEU A 124 -13.93 3.31 1.09
N PHE A 125 -13.27 2.18 1.15
CA PHE A 125 -13.75 1.00 0.47
C PHE A 125 -14.84 0.28 1.28
N GLU A 126 -16.04 0.85 1.27
CA GLU A 126 -17.26 0.08 1.54
C GLU A 126 -17.51 -0.99 0.46
N ASN A 127 -16.84 -0.85 -0.71
CA ASN A 127 -16.97 -1.82 -1.79
C ASN A 127 -15.97 -2.94 -1.62
N THR A 128 -16.49 -4.05 -1.21
CA THR A 128 -15.76 -5.32 -1.14
C THR A 128 -16.34 -6.30 -2.15
N PHE A 129 -15.55 -7.28 -2.50
CA PHE A 129 -16.01 -8.46 -3.21
C PHE A 129 -15.31 -9.69 -2.66
N THR A 130 -15.96 -10.84 -2.76
CA THR A 130 -15.38 -12.11 -2.32
C THR A 130 -14.68 -12.81 -3.47
N THR A 131 -13.47 -13.27 -3.22
CA THR A 131 -12.66 -14.05 -4.16
C THR A 131 -11.94 -15.20 -3.44
N LYS A 132 -11.16 -15.96 -4.18
CA LYS A 132 -10.32 -17.01 -3.61
C LYS A 132 -9.01 -16.38 -3.11
N GLY A 133 -8.75 -16.49 -1.81
CA GLY A 133 -7.53 -16.00 -1.17
C GLY A 133 -6.29 -16.84 -1.51
N MET A 134 -5.15 -16.48 -0.93
CA MET A 134 -3.87 -17.18 -1.13
C MET A 134 -3.90 -18.64 -0.68
N ASP A 135 -4.61 -18.92 0.41
CA ASP A 135 -4.80 -20.24 0.99
C ASP A 135 -5.90 -21.08 0.29
N GLY A 136 -6.53 -20.50 -0.72
CA GLY A 136 -7.61 -21.11 -1.48
C GLY A 136 -8.99 -20.98 -0.85
N LYS A 137 -9.14 -20.38 0.33
CA LYS A 137 -10.41 -20.09 0.98
C LYS A 137 -11.06 -18.81 0.44
N PRO A 138 -12.36 -18.62 0.65
CA PRO A 138 -13.00 -17.33 0.36
C PRO A 138 -12.36 -16.21 1.16
N ALA A 139 -11.96 -15.13 0.49
CA ALA A 139 -11.42 -13.92 1.11
C ALA A 139 -12.18 -12.70 0.61
N GLU A 140 -12.42 -11.76 1.52
CA GLU A 140 -12.97 -10.46 1.20
C GLU A 140 -11.84 -9.54 0.72
N VAL A 141 -12.12 -8.72 -0.31
CA VAL A 141 -11.13 -7.83 -0.92
C VAL A 141 -11.70 -6.44 -1.02
N LYS A 142 -11.02 -5.47 -0.45
CA LYS A 142 -11.23 -4.03 -0.70
C LYS A 142 -10.54 -3.63 -2.00
N PHE A 143 -11.14 -2.77 -2.83
CA PHE A 143 -10.55 -2.45 -4.12
C PHE A 143 -10.80 -1.02 -4.59
N PHE A 144 -9.92 -0.52 -5.45
CA PHE A 144 -10.16 0.58 -6.35
C PHE A 144 -10.00 0.11 -7.81
N GLN A 145 -10.51 0.88 -8.76
CA GLN A 145 -10.61 0.45 -10.14
C GLN A 145 -10.03 1.49 -11.10
N PHE A 146 -9.24 1.03 -12.05
CA PHE A 146 -8.89 1.80 -13.24
C PHE A 146 -9.92 1.56 -14.34
N ASN A 147 -10.41 2.63 -14.94
CA ASN A 147 -11.25 2.53 -16.13
C ASN A 147 -10.38 2.46 -17.41
N PRO A 148 -10.99 2.21 -18.59
CA PRO A 148 -10.25 2.09 -19.85
C PRO A 148 -9.45 3.33 -20.27
N SER A 149 -9.73 4.51 -19.68
CA SER A 149 -8.93 5.73 -19.93
C SER A 149 -7.74 5.88 -18.96
N GLY A 150 -7.58 4.94 -18.02
CA GLY A 150 -6.54 4.96 -17.01
C GLY A 150 -6.83 5.90 -15.84
N ARG A 151 -8.06 6.41 -15.72
CA ARG A 151 -8.54 7.16 -14.55
C ARG A 151 -8.92 6.18 -13.44
N VAL A 152 -8.85 6.64 -12.21
CA VAL A 152 -9.30 5.84 -11.05
C VAL A 152 -10.76 6.15 -10.77
N GLU A 153 -11.52 5.10 -10.62
CA GLU A 153 -12.89 5.13 -10.12
C GLU A 153 -12.86 4.59 -8.70
N ALA A 154 -13.18 5.43 -7.74
CA ALA A 154 -13.39 5.05 -6.36
C ALA A 154 -14.82 5.41 -5.99
N PRO A 155 -15.64 4.45 -5.59
CA PRO A 155 -17.02 4.71 -5.19
C PRO A 155 -17.06 5.68 -4.01
N GLY A 156 -17.85 6.74 -4.14
CA GLY A 156 -17.97 7.79 -3.10
C GLY A 156 -16.87 8.86 -3.12
N ALA A 157 -15.85 8.73 -3.96
CA ALA A 157 -14.79 9.73 -4.02
C ALA A 157 -15.18 10.91 -4.90
N GLU A 158 -15.51 12.03 -4.28
CA GLU A 158 -15.54 13.35 -4.94
C GLU A 158 -14.13 13.92 -5.15
N MET A 159 -13.08 13.17 -4.77
CA MET A 159 -11.74 13.71 -4.53
C MET A 159 -10.73 13.39 -5.62
N ARG A 160 -9.76 14.30 -5.74
CA ARG A 160 -8.72 14.26 -6.77
C ARG A 160 -7.57 13.30 -6.47
N ASN A 161 -7.44 12.81 -5.24
CA ASN A 161 -6.33 11.95 -4.84
C ASN A 161 -6.79 10.83 -3.91
N LEU A 162 -6.35 9.61 -4.20
CA LEU A 162 -6.40 8.49 -3.24
C LEU A 162 -5.04 8.38 -2.54
N ILE A 163 -5.06 8.15 -1.25
CA ILE A 163 -3.86 8.00 -0.42
C ILE A 163 -3.75 6.56 0.06
N LEU A 164 -2.59 5.95 -0.20
CA LEU A 164 -2.19 4.67 0.38
C LEU A 164 -0.96 4.91 1.25
N VAL A 165 -0.92 4.32 2.42
CA VAL A 165 0.22 4.39 3.34
C VAL A 165 0.78 2.99 3.53
N ILE A 166 2.10 2.87 3.60
CA ILE A 166 2.81 1.64 3.96
C ILE A 166 3.70 1.96 5.14
N GLU A 167 3.55 1.20 6.22
CA GLU A 167 4.27 1.41 7.46
C GLU A 167 4.78 0.10 8.08
N PRO A 168 5.79 0.16 8.99
CA PRO A 168 6.25 -1.00 9.75
C PRO A 168 5.25 -1.41 10.84
N GLY A 169 5.02 -2.72 10.99
CA GLY A 169 4.05 -3.28 11.95
C GLY A 169 4.34 -3.04 13.44
N GLN A 170 5.54 -2.58 13.79
CA GLN A 170 5.90 -2.25 15.19
C GLN A 170 5.70 -0.78 15.56
N ALA A 171 5.15 0.03 14.67
CA ALA A 171 4.96 1.47 14.86
C ALA A 171 4.01 1.84 16.02
N ASN A 172 3.14 0.93 16.43
CA ASN A 172 2.04 1.19 17.38
C ASN A 172 2.42 1.38 18.85
N LYS A 173 3.70 1.36 19.25
CA LYS A 173 4.08 1.51 20.68
C LYS A 173 4.65 2.88 21.07
N SER A 174 5.03 3.69 20.11
CA SER A 174 5.37 5.11 20.32
C SER A 174 4.73 5.92 19.21
N ASN A 175 4.03 7.00 19.56
CA ASN A 175 3.37 7.91 18.62
C ASN A 175 4.32 8.60 17.60
N GLU A 176 5.52 8.09 17.41
CA GLU A 176 6.56 8.61 16.54
C GLU A 176 6.97 7.53 15.53
N VAL A 177 6.20 7.42 14.45
CA VAL A 177 6.61 6.60 13.30
C VAL A 177 7.48 7.43 12.39
N PHE A 178 8.80 7.25 12.50
CA PHE A 178 9.79 7.97 11.68
C PHE A 178 9.98 7.39 10.27
N ASN A 179 9.40 6.24 9.97
CA ASN A 179 9.67 5.54 8.73
C ASN A 179 8.37 4.98 8.13
N TRP A 180 7.77 5.71 7.22
CA TRP A 180 6.58 5.33 6.48
C TRP A 180 6.66 5.83 5.05
N SER A 181 5.82 5.35 4.18
CA SER A 181 5.73 5.77 2.80
C SER A 181 4.29 6.02 2.40
N GLN A 182 4.05 7.13 1.70
CA GLN A 182 2.74 7.50 1.19
C GLN A 182 2.75 7.46 -0.33
N ILE A 183 1.76 6.82 -0.91
CA ILE A 183 1.52 6.80 -2.35
C ILE A 183 0.24 7.61 -2.60
N ASN A 184 0.37 8.72 -3.29
CA ASN A 184 -0.77 9.53 -3.73
C ASN A 184 -1.09 9.18 -5.17
N LEU A 185 -2.31 8.71 -5.41
CA LEU A 185 -2.83 8.36 -6.71
C LEU A 185 -3.82 9.43 -7.17
N ASP A 186 -3.48 10.16 -8.20
CA ASP A 186 -4.35 11.16 -8.83
C ASP A 186 -5.49 10.45 -9.58
N THR A 187 -6.73 10.67 -9.18
CA THR A 187 -7.89 9.96 -9.72
C THR A 187 -8.18 10.31 -11.18
N LEU A 188 -7.86 11.54 -11.61
CA LEU A 188 -8.13 12.00 -12.98
C LEU A 188 -7.13 11.44 -13.99
N THR A 189 -5.87 11.27 -13.59
CA THR A 189 -4.80 10.81 -14.48
C THR A 189 -4.38 9.37 -14.23
N GLY A 190 -4.73 8.82 -13.06
CA GLY A 190 -4.27 7.52 -12.58
C GLY A 190 -2.77 7.46 -12.32
N ARG A 191 -2.08 8.61 -12.28
CA ARG A 191 -0.65 8.68 -11.97
C ARG A 191 -0.43 8.73 -10.46
N TYR A 192 0.69 8.18 -9.99
CA TYR A 192 1.04 8.21 -8.59
C TYR A 192 2.27 9.09 -8.31
N ARG A 193 2.38 9.49 -7.04
CA ARG A 193 3.59 10.10 -6.46
C ARG A 193 3.87 9.42 -5.14
N ILE A 194 5.15 9.20 -4.84
CA ILE A 194 5.61 8.61 -3.57
C ILE A 194 6.19 9.72 -2.72
N TYR A 195 5.75 9.79 -1.47
CA TYR A 195 6.26 10.68 -0.44
C TYR A 195 6.83 9.86 0.71
N ARG A 196 7.91 10.36 1.29
CA ARG A 196 8.56 9.80 2.48
C ARG A 196 8.97 10.93 3.41
N PRO A 197 8.97 10.69 4.74
CA PRO A 197 9.49 11.66 5.72
C PRO A 197 10.99 11.86 5.56
#